data_aeab6672b20ae9a33071f417c199f79b
#
_entry.id   aeab6672b20ae9a33071f417c199f79b
#
_cell.length_a   1.000
_cell.length_b   1.000
_cell.length_c   1.000
_cell.angle_alpha   90.00
_cell.angle_beta   90.00
_cell.angle_gamma   90.00
#
_symmetry.space_group_name_H-M   'P 1'
#
loop_
_entity.id
_entity.type
_entity.pdbx_description
1 polymer ?
#
loop_
_entity_poly.entity_id
_entity_poly.type
_entity_poly.pdbx_seq_one_letter_code
_entity_poly.pdbx_strand_id
1 'polypeptide(L)'
;MDTAYLSSARKQFAYYKLLGERTFAQLSDEELRWQHNADTNSVATIVKHLWGNMRSRWTDFLTSDGEKSWRDREAEFDNDVPTREAMLAKWEQGWACLFAALDSITDVDLDRIVHIRNEGHTVLEAINRQLAHYPYHVGQIVHIGKTLRGAAWQSLSIPRGGSATFNADRFNKPKHRGHFTDGVLGHAQTIPLLREELIEAHELLWSTVRALGPIDQERAEPGKWSTLQHMVHIHLGVKAMAGYLAMPKPVIEEKFGRLDRPSMSMEALTEKYYTRLAQGVVPPDRFVPPAVKAEALMDLFGEGRGALAAMCEALLAWTESELDLYMCPHPAMGPLTAREMVMFTVLHAQHHTRSIERITGRA
;
A
#
# COMPACT_ATOMS: atom_id res chain seq x y z
N MET A 1 -2.47 -15.82 7.77
CA MET A 1 -1.98 -14.57 8.40
C MET A 1 -0.69 -14.20 7.72
N ASP A 2 -0.58 -13.00 7.17
CA ASP A 2 0.72 -12.52 6.72
C ASP A 2 1.55 -12.14 7.93
N THR A 3 2.77 -12.64 8.02
CA THR A 3 3.72 -12.18 9.03
C THR A 3 4.07 -10.73 8.80
N ALA A 4 4.54 -10.07 9.86
CA ALA A 4 5.20 -8.77 9.77
C ALA A 4 6.34 -8.76 8.72
N TYR A 5 6.89 -9.92 8.36
CA TYR A 5 7.93 -10.04 7.35
C TYR A 5 7.42 -9.81 5.92
N LEU A 6 6.38 -10.52 5.48
CA LEU A 6 5.83 -10.36 4.13
C LEU A 6 5.27 -8.96 3.91
N SER A 7 4.54 -8.43 4.89
CA SER A 7 4.07 -7.03 4.87
C SER A 7 5.24 -6.05 4.75
N SER A 8 6.28 -6.20 5.58
CA SER A 8 7.49 -5.35 5.51
C SER A 8 8.21 -5.48 4.16
N ALA A 9 8.33 -6.68 3.60
CA ALA A 9 8.97 -6.90 2.31
C ALA A 9 8.20 -6.19 1.18
N ARG A 10 6.86 -6.31 1.14
CA ARG A 10 6.00 -5.61 0.16
C ARG A 10 6.15 -4.10 0.26
N LYS A 11 6.10 -3.53 1.48
CA LYS A 11 6.32 -2.10 1.71
C LYS A 11 7.69 -1.63 1.22
N GLN A 12 8.74 -2.41 1.46
CA GLN A 12 10.08 -2.07 0.99
C GLN A 12 10.17 -2.09 -0.54
N PHE A 13 9.65 -3.11 -1.19
CA PHE A 13 9.61 -3.15 -2.66
C PHE A 13 8.82 -1.99 -3.26
N ALA A 14 7.64 -1.69 -2.72
CA ALA A 14 6.85 -0.53 -3.15
C ALA A 14 7.59 0.80 -2.96
N TYR A 15 8.32 0.95 -1.87
CA TYR A 15 9.14 2.12 -1.60
C TYR A 15 10.24 2.30 -2.66
N TYR A 16 10.95 1.24 -3.01
CA TYR A 16 12.00 1.34 -4.03
C TYR A 16 11.45 1.52 -5.44
N LYS A 17 10.29 0.91 -5.76
CA LYS A 17 9.55 1.22 -6.99
C LYS A 17 9.28 2.72 -7.08
N LEU A 18 8.72 3.32 -6.04
CA LEU A 18 8.40 4.74 -5.98
C LEU A 18 9.64 5.64 -6.12
N LEU A 19 10.78 5.28 -5.51
CA LEU A 19 12.02 6.06 -5.67
C LEU A 19 12.49 6.08 -7.14
N GLY A 20 12.37 4.96 -7.85
CA GLY A 20 12.63 4.89 -9.28
C GLY A 20 11.72 5.85 -10.06
N GLU A 21 10.42 5.77 -9.84
CA GLU A 21 9.40 6.59 -10.52
C GLU A 21 9.60 8.09 -10.28
N ARG A 22 9.86 8.48 -9.04
CA ARG A 22 10.18 9.87 -8.70
C ARG A 22 11.49 10.35 -9.33
N THR A 23 12.42 9.45 -9.61
CA THR A 23 13.63 9.77 -10.38
C THR A 23 13.30 9.97 -11.85
N PHE A 24 12.53 9.05 -12.46
CA PHE A 24 12.12 9.16 -13.86
C PHE A 24 11.35 10.45 -14.15
N ALA A 25 10.50 10.87 -13.22
CA ALA A 25 9.73 12.11 -13.34
C ALA A 25 10.59 13.37 -13.40
N GLN A 26 11.84 13.32 -12.94
CA GLN A 26 12.77 14.45 -12.97
C GLN A 26 13.72 14.43 -14.17
N LEU A 27 13.74 13.36 -14.97
CA LEU A 27 14.67 13.18 -16.08
C LEU A 27 13.98 13.37 -17.44
N SER A 28 14.70 13.89 -18.43
CA SER A 28 14.25 13.90 -19.83
C SER A 28 14.42 12.51 -20.45
N ASP A 29 13.85 12.31 -21.66
CA ASP A 29 13.97 11.06 -22.39
C ASP A 29 15.41 10.76 -22.81
N GLU A 30 16.20 11.80 -23.07
CA GLU A 30 17.62 11.68 -23.38
C GLU A 30 18.42 11.31 -22.14
N GLU A 31 18.10 11.95 -20.99
CA GLU A 31 18.74 11.68 -19.70
C GLU A 31 18.48 10.25 -19.20
N LEU A 32 17.31 9.66 -19.51
CA LEU A 32 17.03 8.26 -19.19
C LEU A 32 17.94 7.26 -19.93
N ARG A 33 18.45 7.61 -21.10
CA ARG A 33 19.34 6.78 -21.92
C ARG A 33 20.81 7.19 -21.84
N TRP A 34 21.10 8.23 -21.03
CA TRP A 34 22.45 8.72 -20.88
C TRP A 34 23.36 7.70 -20.18
N GLN A 35 24.54 7.49 -20.73
CA GLN A 35 25.61 6.67 -20.17
C GLN A 35 26.86 7.54 -19.97
N HIS A 36 27.54 7.37 -18.85
CA HIS A 36 28.79 8.07 -18.60
C HIS A 36 29.89 7.60 -19.57
N ASN A 37 29.96 6.32 -19.85
CA ASN A 37 30.86 5.66 -20.82
C ASN A 37 30.27 4.31 -21.23
N ALA A 38 30.95 3.59 -22.11
CA ALA A 38 30.48 2.30 -22.66
C ALA A 38 30.32 1.20 -21.58
N ASP A 39 31.05 1.30 -20.47
CA ASP A 39 31.04 0.29 -19.39
C ASP A 39 29.98 0.57 -18.32
N THR A 40 29.27 1.70 -18.41
CA THR A 40 28.26 2.09 -17.41
C THR A 40 26.85 1.93 -17.96
N ASN A 41 25.91 1.58 -17.09
CA ASN A 41 24.52 1.41 -17.47
C ASN A 41 23.77 2.76 -17.43
N SER A 42 22.89 2.99 -18.41
CA SER A 42 21.88 4.04 -18.33
C SER A 42 20.74 3.66 -17.39
N VAL A 43 19.90 4.63 -17.05
CA VAL A 43 18.64 4.34 -16.30
C VAL A 43 17.78 3.33 -17.07
N ALA A 44 17.64 3.50 -18.38
CA ALA A 44 16.86 2.60 -19.22
C ALA A 44 17.42 1.17 -19.26
N THR A 45 18.75 1.02 -19.30
CA THR A 45 19.44 -0.28 -19.22
C THR A 45 19.20 -0.96 -17.86
N ILE A 46 19.31 -0.20 -16.77
CA ILE A 46 19.04 -0.74 -15.43
C ILE A 46 17.57 -1.20 -15.31
N VAL A 47 16.62 -0.44 -15.84
CA VAL A 47 15.21 -0.84 -15.87
C VAL A 47 15.00 -2.11 -16.69
N LYS A 48 15.63 -2.24 -17.86
CA LYS A 48 15.59 -3.45 -18.71
C LYS A 48 16.12 -4.67 -17.95
N HIS A 49 17.26 -4.51 -17.25
CA HIS A 49 17.84 -5.56 -16.42
C HIS A 49 16.91 -5.95 -15.26
N LEU A 50 16.35 -4.99 -14.52
CA LEU A 50 15.41 -5.26 -13.43
C LEU A 50 14.16 -5.97 -13.94
N TRP A 51 13.60 -5.56 -15.07
CA TRP A 51 12.47 -6.22 -15.71
C TRP A 51 12.75 -7.69 -16.06
N GLY A 52 13.87 -7.96 -16.73
CA GLY A 52 14.27 -9.33 -17.06
C GLY A 52 14.48 -10.20 -15.81
N ASN A 53 15.13 -9.63 -14.79
CA ASN A 53 15.32 -10.31 -13.51
C ASN A 53 13.99 -10.60 -12.80
N MET A 54 13.12 -9.61 -12.63
CA MET A 54 11.83 -9.77 -11.95
C MET A 54 10.97 -10.82 -12.64
N ARG A 55 10.82 -10.74 -13.94
CA ARG A 55 10.06 -11.73 -14.71
C ARG A 55 10.64 -13.13 -14.60
N SER A 56 11.97 -13.27 -14.65
CA SER A 56 12.62 -14.56 -14.50
C SER A 56 12.42 -15.12 -13.10
N ARG A 57 12.60 -14.33 -12.05
CA ARG A 57 12.54 -14.79 -10.65
C ARG A 57 11.12 -15.08 -10.16
N TRP A 58 10.13 -14.27 -10.57
CA TRP A 58 8.80 -14.27 -9.95
C TRP A 58 7.72 -14.96 -10.78
N THR A 59 7.96 -15.25 -12.07
CA THR A 59 7.04 -16.09 -12.86
C THR A 59 7.08 -17.52 -12.33
N ASP A 60 5.93 -18.08 -11.99
CA ASP A 60 5.78 -19.44 -11.44
C ASP A 60 6.75 -19.68 -10.26
N PHE A 61 6.86 -18.68 -9.37
CA PHE A 61 7.89 -18.56 -8.34
C PHE A 61 8.03 -19.82 -7.45
N LEU A 62 6.91 -20.40 -7.03
CA LEU A 62 6.90 -21.55 -6.13
C LEU A 62 7.09 -22.90 -6.85
N THR A 63 7.04 -22.94 -8.17
CA THR A 63 6.94 -24.20 -8.94
C THR A 63 7.99 -24.39 -10.01
N SER A 64 8.73 -23.33 -10.36
CA SER A 64 9.76 -23.38 -11.40
C SER A 64 11.07 -22.74 -10.95
N ASP A 65 12.19 -23.06 -11.63
CA ASP A 65 13.45 -22.39 -11.36
C ASP A 65 13.37 -20.88 -11.66
N GLY A 66 13.96 -20.07 -10.81
CA GLY A 66 14.03 -18.61 -10.97
C GLY A 66 14.93 -18.16 -12.14
N GLU A 67 15.64 -19.03 -12.83
CA GLU A 67 16.27 -18.75 -14.12
C GLU A 67 15.43 -19.39 -15.23
N LYS A 68 15.07 -18.60 -16.23
CA LYS A 68 14.19 -19.05 -17.30
C LYS A 68 14.97 -19.15 -18.62
N SER A 69 14.69 -20.20 -19.41
CA SER A 69 15.35 -20.43 -20.70
C SER A 69 15.13 -19.33 -21.74
N TRP A 70 14.06 -18.53 -21.60
CA TRP A 70 13.75 -17.40 -22.48
C TRP A 70 14.46 -16.10 -22.07
N ARG A 71 15.17 -16.08 -20.92
CA ARG A 71 15.88 -14.90 -20.45
C ARG A 71 17.23 -14.79 -21.15
N ASP A 72 17.40 -13.70 -21.90
CA ASP A 72 18.71 -13.30 -22.44
C ASP A 72 19.33 -12.24 -21.52
N ARG A 73 20.16 -12.71 -20.58
CA ARG A 73 20.78 -11.84 -19.58
C ARG A 73 21.80 -10.88 -20.19
N GLU A 74 22.52 -11.29 -21.22
CA GLU A 74 23.54 -10.42 -21.86
C GLU A 74 22.87 -9.27 -22.60
N ALA A 75 21.79 -9.53 -23.35
CA ALA A 75 21.01 -8.51 -24.01
C ALA A 75 20.33 -7.52 -23.04
N GLU A 76 20.17 -7.84 -21.75
CA GLU A 76 19.64 -6.90 -20.77
C GLU A 76 20.51 -5.64 -20.60
N PHE A 77 21.81 -5.72 -20.92
CA PHE A 77 22.77 -4.64 -20.75
C PHE A 77 22.97 -3.78 -22.01
N ASP A 78 22.31 -4.11 -23.12
CA ASP A 78 22.29 -3.26 -24.30
C ASP A 78 21.43 -2.01 -24.04
N ASN A 79 21.96 -0.83 -24.37
CA ASN A 79 21.24 0.45 -24.23
C ASN A 79 20.32 0.72 -25.43
N ASP A 80 19.37 -0.19 -25.68
CA ASP A 80 18.51 -0.27 -26.86
C ASP A 80 17.03 0.03 -26.58
N VAL A 81 16.66 0.42 -25.37
CA VAL A 81 15.29 0.78 -25.03
C VAL A 81 14.91 2.08 -25.75
N PRO A 82 13.96 2.04 -26.70
CA PRO A 82 13.81 3.12 -27.68
C PRO A 82 13.16 4.38 -27.12
N THR A 83 12.20 4.24 -26.21
CA THR A 83 11.41 5.36 -25.69
C THR A 83 11.17 5.25 -24.18
N ARG A 84 10.77 6.37 -23.57
CA ARG A 84 10.29 6.44 -22.17
C ARG A 84 9.13 5.47 -21.92
N GLU A 85 8.15 5.44 -22.84
CA GLU A 85 6.97 4.57 -22.70
C GLU A 85 7.36 3.10 -22.68
N ALA A 86 8.30 2.69 -23.54
CA ALA A 86 8.81 1.32 -23.59
C ALA A 86 9.57 0.97 -22.28
N MET A 87 10.33 1.91 -21.74
CA MET A 87 11.01 1.76 -20.43
C MET A 87 10.01 1.64 -19.29
N LEU A 88 9.03 2.53 -19.21
CA LEU A 88 7.99 2.52 -18.17
C LEU A 88 7.14 1.24 -18.26
N ALA A 89 6.81 0.77 -19.47
CA ALA A 89 6.08 -0.49 -19.63
C ALA A 89 6.87 -1.68 -19.06
N LYS A 90 8.19 -1.74 -19.28
CA LYS A 90 9.07 -2.77 -18.67
C LYS A 90 9.09 -2.64 -17.14
N TRP A 91 9.21 -1.41 -16.63
CA TRP A 91 9.19 -1.15 -15.19
C TRP A 91 7.91 -1.69 -14.54
N GLU A 92 6.74 -1.31 -15.06
CA GLU A 92 5.45 -1.75 -14.54
C GLU A 92 5.26 -3.28 -14.64
N GLN A 93 5.62 -3.88 -15.79
CA GLN A 93 5.51 -5.34 -15.96
C GLN A 93 6.38 -6.12 -14.98
N GLY A 94 7.61 -5.65 -14.72
CA GLY A 94 8.51 -6.29 -13.76
C GLY A 94 7.95 -6.26 -12.35
N TRP A 95 7.58 -5.09 -11.88
CA TRP A 95 7.02 -4.91 -10.53
C TRP A 95 5.68 -5.62 -10.36
N ALA A 96 4.79 -5.59 -11.36
CA ALA A 96 3.52 -6.33 -11.32
C ALA A 96 3.76 -7.84 -11.16
N CYS A 97 4.75 -8.41 -11.86
CA CYS A 97 5.12 -9.82 -11.74
C CYS A 97 5.59 -10.16 -10.30
N LEU A 98 6.42 -9.28 -9.70
CA LEU A 98 6.88 -9.45 -8.33
C LEU A 98 5.73 -9.39 -7.33
N PHE A 99 4.90 -8.35 -7.40
CA PHE A 99 3.79 -8.19 -6.45
C PHE A 99 2.77 -9.32 -6.57
N ALA A 100 2.42 -9.76 -7.77
CA ALA A 100 1.54 -10.92 -7.98
C ALA A 100 2.10 -12.21 -7.34
N ALA A 101 3.42 -12.43 -7.44
CA ALA A 101 4.05 -13.57 -6.77
C ALA A 101 4.00 -13.44 -5.24
N LEU A 102 4.31 -12.24 -4.70
CA LEU A 102 4.23 -11.99 -3.25
C LEU A 102 2.81 -12.14 -2.72
N ASP A 103 1.78 -11.76 -3.48
CA ASP A 103 0.38 -11.91 -3.11
C ASP A 103 -0.05 -13.38 -3.03
N SER A 104 0.63 -14.28 -3.75
CA SER A 104 0.39 -15.72 -3.71
C SER A 104 1.10 -16.45 -2.56
N ILE A 105 2.01 -15.78 -1.84
CA ILE A 105 2.83 -16.33 -0.75
C ILE A 105 2.16 -16.04 0.59
N THR A 106 2.15 -17.05 1.45
CA THR A 106 1.72 -16.95 2.84
C THR A 106 2.89 -17.30 3.77
N ASP A 107 2.71 -17.11 5.07
CA ASP A 107 3.74 -17.44 6.08
C ASP A 107 4.19 -18.88 6.08
N VAL A 108 3.29 -19.81 5.74
CA VAL A 108 3.62 -21.23 5.69
C VAL A 108 4.52 -21.58 4.50
N ASP A 109 4.63 -20.70 3.52
CA ASP A 109 5.50 -20.88 2.36
C ASP A 109 6.93 -20.38 2.60
N LEU A 110 7.19 -19.61 3.66
CA LEU A 110 8.48 -18.94 3.87
C LEU A 110 9.66 -19.92 3.99
N ASP A 111 9.44 -21.08 4.58
CA ASP A 111 10.46 -22.15 4.70
C ASP A 111 10.50 -23.10 3.50
N ARG A 112 9.58 -22.94 2.53
CA ARG A 112 9.55 -23.77 1.33
C ARG A 112 10.78 -23.51 0.46
N ILE A 113 11.33 -24.59 -0.15
CA ILE A 113 12.49 -24.46 -1.03
C ILE A 113 12.04 -24.12 -2.45
N VAL A 114 12.61 -23.07 -3.00
CA VAL A 114 12.57 -22.67 -4.40
C VAL A 114 13.97 -22.74 -4.99
N HIS A 115 14.10 -22.87 -6.29
CA HIS A 115 15.39 -23.01 -6.96
C HIS A 115 15.72 -21.78 -7.80
N ILE A 116 16.99 -21.39 -7.80
CA ILE A 116 17.57 -20.38 -8.68
C ILE A 116 18.85 -20.97 -9.27
N ARG A 117 18.84 -21.33 -10.54
CA ARG A 117 19.95 -22.03 -11.21
C ARG A 117 20.29 -23.36 -10.54
N ASN A 118 19.26 -24.14 -10.23
CA ASN A 118 19.31 -25.40 -9.50
C ASN A 118 19.83 -25.31 -8.06
N GLU A 119 20.13 -24.12 -7.54
CA GLU A 119 20.47 -23.91 -6.13
C GLU A 119 19.20 -23.68 -5.31
N GLY A 120 19.01 -24.48 -4.26
CA GLY A 120 17.86 -24.39 -3.36
C GLY A 120 18.01 -23.23 -2.37
N HIS A 121 16.95 -22.41 -2.27
CA HIS A 121 16.82 -21.33 -1.29
C HIS A 121 15.46 -21.42 -0.62
N THR A 122 15.34 -21.05 0.64
CA THR A 122 14.02 -20.81 1.20
C THR A 122 13.35 -19.64 0.49
N VAL A 123 12.01 -19.61 0.47
CA VAL A 123 11.25 -18.46 -0.04
C VAL A 123 11.71 -17.17 0.65
N LEU A 124 11.92 -17.22 1.97
CA LEU A 124 12.45 -16.10 2.75
C LEU A 124 13.81 -15.62 2.23
N GLU A 125 14.75 -16.54 1.98
CA GLU A 125 16.08 -16.18 1.44
C GLU A 125 15.99 -15.63 0.02
N ALA A 126 15.11 -16.19 -0.82
CA ALA A 126 14.88 -15.69 -2.17
C ALA A 126 14.32 -14.26 -2.16
N ILE A 127 13.37 -13.93 -1.25
CA ILE A 127 12.85 -12.57 -1.05
C ILE A 127 13.98 -11.65 -0.56
N ASN A 128 14.74 -12.05 0.47
CA ASN A 128 15.83 -11.24 1.02
C ASN A 128 16.91 -10.93 -0.04
N ARG A 129 17.23 -11.89 -0.90
CA ARG A 129 18.15 -11.68 -2.01
C ARG A 129 17.67 -10.56 -2.94
N GLN A 130 16.38 -10.47 -3.21
CA GLN A 130 15.83 -9.43 -4.06
C GLN A 130 15.66 -8.10 -3.30
N LEU A 131 15.41 -8.13 -1.98
CA LEU A 131 15.47 -6.93 -1.12
C LEU A 131 16.87 -6.32 -1.05
N ALA A 132 17.92 -7.07 -1.32
CA ALA A 132 19.27 -6.53 -1.48
C ALA A 132 19.54 -6.05 -2.93
N HIS A 133 19.03 -6.77 -3.93
CA HIS A 133 19.36 -6.55 -5.34
C HIS A 133 18.63 -5.35 -5.94
N TYR A 134 17.29 -5.24 -5.77
CA TYR A 134 16.54 -4.16 -6.38
C TYR A 134 16.86 -2.79 -5.79
N PRO A 135 16.98 -2.63 -4.45
CA PRO A 135 17.48 -1.40 -3.85
C PRO A 135 18.85 -0.95 -4.35
N TYR A 136 19.77 -1.90 -4.57
CA TYR A 136 21.09 -1.61 -5.13
C TYR A 136 20.98 -0.93 -6.49
N HIS A 137 20.15 -1.46 -7.39
CA HIS A 137 19.94 -0.89 -8.73
C HIS A 137 19.11 0.40 -8.71
N VAL A 138 18.09 0.49 -7.85
CA VAL A 138 17.34 1.74 -7.67
C VAL A 138 18.24 2.85 -7.11
N GLY A 139 19.18 2.51 -6.22
CA GLY A 139 20.19 3.45 -5.76
C GLY A 139 21.07 3.98 -6.89
N GLN A 140 21.44 3.15 -7.88
CA GLN A 140 22.14 3.60 -9.09
C GLN A 140 21.28 4.55 -9.93
N ILE A 141 20.00 4.21 -10.15
CA ILE A 141 19.04 5.07 -10.86
C ILE A 141 18.96 6.46 -10.19
N VAL A 142 18.78 6.50 -8.87
CA VAL A 142 18.73 7.76 -8.11
C VAL A 142 20.05 8.51 -8.20
N HIS A 143 21.20 7.83 -8.13
CA HIS A 143 22.51 8.44 -8.25
C HIS A 143 22.71 9.09 -9.63
N ILE A 144 22.37 8.38 -10.70
CA ILE A 144 22.44 8.91 -12.08
C ILE A 144 21.55 10.14 -12.21
N GLY A 145 20.28 10.05 -11.77
CA GLY A 145 19.33 11.16 -11.82
C GLY A 145 19.84 12.38 -11.07
N LYS A 146 20.36 12.19 -9.85
CA LYS A 146 20.94 13.26 -9.05
C LYS A 146 22.17 13.89 -9.70
N THR A 147 23.01 13.09 -10.34
CA THR A 147 24.22 13.57 -11.04
C THR A 147 23.84 14.44 -12.24
N LEU A 148 22.84 14.02 -13.02
CA LEU A 148 22.39 14.76 -14.21
C LEU A 148 21.65 16.06 -13.85
N ARG A 149 20.80 16.02 -12.82
CA ARG A 149 20.01 17.20 -12.43
C ARG A 149 20.76 18.21 -11.57
N GLY A 150 21.84 17.81 -10.88
CA GLY A 150 22.66 18.69 -10.06
C GLY A 150 21.82 19.53 -9.08
N ALA A 151 21.90 20.86 -9.18
CA ALA A 151 21.16 21.78 -8.30
C ALA A 151 19.64 21.77 -8.52
N ALA A 152 19.15 21.28 -9.68
CA ALA A 152 17.73 21.16 -9.97
C ALA A 152 17.10 19.87 -9.40
N TRP A 153 17.90 19.00 -8.79
CA TRP A 153 17.43 17.77 -8.19
C TRP A 153 16.52 18.00 -6.99
N GLN A 154 15.32 17.47 -7.03
CA GLN A 154 14.41 17.45 -5.89
C GLN A 154 14.67 16.20 -5.04
N SER A 155 14.97 16.38 -3.75
CA SER A 155 15.25 15.26 -2.84
C SER A 155 14.06 14.31 -2.75
N LEU A 156 14.34 13.01 -2.82
CA LEU A 156 13.32 11.94 -2.70
C LEU A 156 13.05 11.53 -1.24
N SER A 157 13.83 12.07 -0.32
CA SER A 157 13.75 11.83 1.12
C SER A 157 13.96 13.15 1.87
N ILE A 158 14.51 13.12 3.08
CA ILE A 158 14.81 14.31 3.86
C ILE A 158 15.85 15.16 3.10
N PRO A 159 15.53 16.41 2.72
CA PRO A 159 16.49 17.25 2.02
C PRO A 159 17.69 17.62 2.92
N ARG A 160 18.80 17.97 2.30
CA ARG A 160 19.99 18.41 3.02
C ARG A 160 19.64 19.63 3.91
N GLY A 161 19.98 19.56 5.21
CA GLY A 161 19.62 20.56 6.20
C GLY A 161 18.26 20.40 6.86
N GLY A 162 17.38 19.49 6.37
CA GLY A 162 16.03 19.26 6.90
C GLY A 162 15.97 18.29 8.08
N SER A 163 17.05 17.60 8.43
CA SER A 163 17.05 16.52 9.43
C SER A 163 16.61 16.98 10.83
N ALA A 164 17.01 18.17 11.25
CA ALA A 164 16.64 18.69 12.57
C ALA A 164 15.12 18.92 12.69
N THR A 165 14.51 19.55 11.68
CA THR A 165 13.06 19.79 11.64
C THR A 165 12.30 18.47 11.57
N PHE A 166 12.74 17.54 10.72
CA PHE A 166 12.12 16.22 10.61
C PHE A 166 12.17 15.44 11.94
N ASN A 167 13.31 15.45 12.62
CA ASN A 167 13.47 14.77 13.91
C ASN A 167 12.60 15.42 14.99
N ALA A 168 12.56 16.77 15.06
CA ALA A 168 11.72 17.48 16.03
C ALA A 168 10.23 17.09 15.87
N ASP A 169 9.71 17.05 14.64
CA ASP A 169 8.34 16.59 14.38
C ASP A 169 8.10 15.15 14.86
N ARG A 170 9.05 14.25 14.61
CA ARG A 170 8.94 12.84 15.01
C ARG A 170 9.03 12.65 16.52
N PHE A 171 9.95 13.33 17.20
CA PHE A 171 10.13 13.22 18.67
C PHE A 171 8.98 13.86 19.46
N ASN A 172 8.25 14.80 18.87
CA ASN A 172 7.05 15.39 19.50
C ASN A 172 5.80 14.49 19.44
N LYS A 173 5.86 13.38 18.68
CA LYS A 173 4.75 12.42 18.59
C LYS A 173 4.93 11.29 19.63
N PRO A 174 3.83 10.73 20.17
CA PRO A 174 3.90 9.55 21.01
C PRO A 174 4.61 8.39 20.29
N LYS A 175 5.31 7.55 21.06
CA LYS A 175 5.92 6.33 20.47
C LYS A 175 4.81 5.45 19.89
N HIS A 176 4.96 5.04 18.65
CA HIS A 176 4.03 4.17 17.94
C HIS A 176 4.81 3.17 17.10
N ARG A 177 4.17 2.05 16.76
CA ARG A 177 4.71 1.13 15.76
C ARG A 177 4.50 1.75 14.37
N GLY A 178 5.56 1.88 13.60
CA GLY A 178 5.52 2.34 12.22
C GLY A 178 6.59 1.64 11.39
N HIS A 179 6.41 1.60 10.09
CA HIS A 179 7.42 1.17 9.16
C HIS A 179 8.19 2.38 8.63
N PHE A 180 9.49 2.25 8.34
CA PHE A 180 10.31 3.39 7.90
C PHE A 180 9.85 3.99 6.55
N THR A 181 9.12 3.22 5.77
CA THR A 181 8.57 3.65 4.47
C THR A 181 7.28 4.45 4.59
N ASP A 182 6.56 4.37 5.72
CA ASP A 182 5.22 4.97 5.87
C ASP A 182 5.19 6.47 5.57
N GLY A 183 6.24 7.20 5.99
CA GLY A 183 6.34 8.65 5.72
C GLY A 183 6.56 9.03 4.25
N VAL A 184 6.96 8.08 3.39
CA VAL A 184 7.19 8.30 1.96
C VAL A 184 6.09 7.64 1.12
N LEU A 185 5.67 6.44 1.52
CA LEU A 185 4.60 5.68 0.88
C LEU A 185 3.22 6.25 1.20
N GLY A 186 3.03 6.81 2.39
CA GLY A 186 1.80 7.50 2.77
C GLY A 186 1.39 8.65 1.82
N HIS A 187 2.30 9.10 0.97
CA HIS A 187 2.01 10.03 -0.12
C HIS A 187 1.78 9.34 -1.48
N ALA A 188 2.12 8.06 -1.62
CA ALA A 188 2.01 7.35 -2.90
C ALA A 188 0.67 6.62 -3.08
N GLN A 189 0.07 6.16 -1.99
CA GLN A 189 -1.28 5.56 -1.91
C GLN A 189 -1.63 4.64 -3.11
N THR A 190 -0.66 3.82 -3.55
CA THR A 190 -0.88 2.87 -4.65
C THR A 190 -1.80 1.73 -4.23
N ILE A 191 -2.47 1.08 -5.18
CA ILE A 191 -3.40 -0.02 -4.91
C ILE A 191 -2.79 -1.12 -4.03
N PRO A 192 -1.56 -1.63 -4.29
CA PRO A 192 -0.93 -2.59 -3.40
C PRO A 192 -0.77 -2.09 -1.96
N LEU A 193 -0.35 -0.83 -1.79
CA LEU A 193 -0.16 -0.23 -0.47
C LEU A 193 -1.47 0.02 0.26
N LEU A 194 -2.48 0.50 -0.44
CA LEU A 194 -3.82 0.68 0.13
C LEU A 194 -4.40 -0.65 0.61
N ARG A 195 -4.17 -1.74 -0.12
CA ARG A 195 -4.60 -3.08 0.31
C ARG A 195 -3.87 -3.53 1.58
N GLU A 196 -2.55 -3.34 1.65
CA GLU A 196 -1.76 -3.64 2.85
C GLU A 196 -2.25 -2.85 4.07
N GLU A 197 -2.42 -1.54 3.91
CA GLU A 197 -2.91 -0.67 4.99
C GLU A 197 -4.32 -1.05 5.45
N LEU A 198 -5.22 -1.43 4.53
CA LEU A 198 -6.55 -1.94 4.85
C LEU A 198 -6.46 -3.21 5.71
N ILE A 199 -5.65 -4.19 5.29
CA ILE A 199 -5.48 -5.45 6.01
C ILE A 199 -4.88 -5.19 7.40
N GLU A 200 -3.79 -4.43 7.49
CA GLU A 200 -3.12 -4.12 8.76
C GLU A 200 -4.05 -3.40 9.75
N ALA A 201 -4.79 -2.38 9.29
CA ALA A 201 -5.68 -1.61 10.15
C ALA A 201 -6.83 -2.47 10.71
N HIS A 202 -7.37 -3.38 9.90
CA HIS A 202 -8.47 -4.23 10.32
C HIS A 202 -8.00 -5.42 11.17
N GLU A 203 -6.86 -6.03 10.86
CA GLU A 203 -6.28 -7.07 11.73
C GLU A 203 -5.90 -6.49 13.11
N LEU A 204 -5.42 -5.26 13.17
CA LEU A 204 -5.18 -4.57 14.44
C LEU A 204 -6.49 -4.39 15.22
N LEU A 205 -7.57 -3.92 14.59
CA LEU A 205 -8.89 -3.80 15.20
C LEU A 205 -9.37 -5.15 15.75
N TRP A 206 -9.32 -6.20 14.95
CA TRP A 206 -9.78 -7.54 15.34
C TRP A 206 -8.92 -8.16 16.44
N SER A 207 -7.61 -8.01 16.38
CA SER A 207 -6.71 -8.50 17.45
C SER A 207 -6.93 -7.76 18.76
N THR A 208 -7.17 -6.44 18.71
CA THR A 208 -7.51 -5.63 19.88
C THR A 208 -8.79 -6.15 20.54
N VAL A 209 -9.86 -6.35 19.75
CA VAL A 209 -11.15 -6.85 20.29
C VAL A 209 -11.03 -8.30 20.79
N ARG A 210 -10.29 -9.17 20.07
CA ARG A 210 -10.10 -10.57 20.47
C ARG A 210 -9.36 -10.72 21.80
N ALA A 211 -8.45 -9.79 22.11
CA ALA A 211 -7.70 -9.80 23.36
C ALA A 211 -8.52 -9.36 24.58
N LEU A 212 -9.78 -8.96 24.39
CA LEU A 212 -10.69 -8.53 25.45
C LEU A 212 -11.53 -9.71 25.98
N GLY A 213 -11.83 -9.71 27.27
CA GLY A 213 -12.85 -10.60 27.85
C GLY A 213 -14.29 -10.11 27.48
N PRO A 214 -15.30 -10.99 27.64
CA PRO A 214 -16.69 -10.68 27.27
C PRO A 214 -17.23 -9.37 27.86
N ILE A 215 -16.89 -9.05 29.10
CA ILE A 215 -17.31 -7.82 29.79
C ILE A 215 -16.77 -6.58 29.09
N ASP A 216 -15.48 -6.59 28.67
CA ASP A 216 -14.85 -5.47 27.98
C ASP A 216 -15.30 -5.38 26.50
N GLN A 217 -15.65 -6.50 25.89
CA GLN A 217 -16.25 -6.53 24.55
C GLN A 217 -17.61 -5.83 24.50
N GLU A 218 -18.41 -5.93 25.55
CA GLU A 218 -19.70 -5.24 25.69
C GLU A 218 -19.60 -3.88 26.38
N ARG A 219 -18.41 -3.49 26.88
CA ARG A 219 -18.22 -2.22 27.60
C ARG A 219 -18.51 -1.03 26.70
N ALA A 220 -19.29 -0.10 27.23
CA ALA A 220 -19.61 1.18 26.63
C ALA A 220 -19.55 2.32 27.64
N GLU A 221 -19.17 3.51 27.22
CA GLU A 221 -19.41 4.74 28.00
C GLU A 221 -20.89 5.13 27.90
N PRO A 222 -21.46 5.85 28.92
CA PRO A 222 -22.84 6.28 28.87
C PRO A 222 -23.19 7.06 27.59
N GLY A 223 -24.21 6.57 26.86
CA GLY A 223 -24.67 7.20 25.62
C GLY A 223 -23.76 7.00 24.40
N LYS A 224 -22.75 6.12 24.49
CA LYS A 224 -21.83 5.78 23.40
C LYS A 224 -21.89 4.30 23.02
N TRP A 225 -21.25 3.96 21.93
CA TRP A 225 -21.17 2.59 21.44
C TRP A 225 -20.28 1.71 22.30
N SER A 226 -20.65 0.43 22.39
CA SER A 226 -19.79 -0.58 22.97
C SER A 226 -18.63 -0.96 22.02
N THR A 227 -17.63 -1.66 22.56
CA THR A 227 -16.49 -2.20 21.80
C THR A 227 -16.96 -2.97 20.56
N LEU A 228 -17.94 -3.90 20.70
CA LEU A 228 -18.49 -4.65 19.59
C LEU A 228 -19.26 -3.77 18.62
N GLN A 229 -19.98 -2.76 19.08
CA GLN A 229 -20.66 -1.83 18.18
C GLN A 229 -19.68 -1.01 17.36
N HIS A 230 -18.54 -0.59 17.92
CA HIS A 230 -17.47 0.03 17.13
C HIS A 230 -16.99 -0.88 15.99
N MET A 231 -16.78 -2.17 16.28
CA MET A 231 -16.36 -3.14 15.25
C MET A 231 -17.42 -3.34 14.17
N VAL A 232 -18.70 -3.49 14.54
CA VAL A 232 -19.80 -3.63 13.58
C VAL A 232 -19.95 -2.39 12.69
N HIS A 233 -19.80 -1.20 13.26
CA HIS A 233 -19.80 0.04 12.49
C HIS A 233 -18.74 0.06 11.38
N ILE A 234 -17.52 -0.39 11.70
CA ILE A 234 -16.45 -0.52 10.71
C ILE A 234 -16.82 -1.55 9.63
N HIS A 235 -17.37 -2.71 10.01
CA HIS A 235 -17.79 -3.73 9.03
C HIS A 235 -18.86 -3.21 8.07
N LEU A 236 -19.82 -2.42 8.55
CA LEU A 236 -20.82 -1.76 7.69
C LEU A 236 -20.19 -0.83 6.66
N GLY A 237 -19.18 -0.05 7.08
CA GLY A 237 -18.43 0.82 6.19
C GLY A 237 -17.64 0.06 5.13
N VAL A 238 -16.91 -0.99 5.52
CA VAL A 238 -16.15 -1.87 4.61
C VAL A 238 -17.06 -2.54 3.60
N LYS A 239 -18.20 -3.08 4.05
CA LYS A 239 -19.20 -3.73 3.18
C LYS A 239 -19.78 -2.76 2.14
N ALA A 240 -20.07 -1.53 2.55
CA ALA A 240 -20.55 -0.49 1.64
C ALA A 240 -19.47 -0.11 0.60
N MET A 241 -18.20 -0.01 1.01
CA MET A 241 -17.11 0.31 0.11
C MET A 241 -16.78 -0.84 -0.85
N ALA A 242 -16.82 -2.08 -0.39
CA ALA A 242 -16.70 -3.25 -1.26
C ALA A 242 -17.78 -3.26 -2.36
N GLY A 243 -19.04 -2.97 -1.98
CA GLY A 243 -20.13 -2.82 -2.94
C GLY A 243 -19.94 -1.68 -3.94
N TYR A 244 -19.39 -0.55 -3.50
CA TYR A 244 -19.06 0.57 -4.40
C TYR A 244 -17.95 0.17 -5.40
N LEU A 245 -16.86 -0.40 -4.94
CA LEU A 245 -15.72 -0.80 -5.79
C LEU A 245 -16.10 -1.89 -6.80
N ALA A 246 -17.07 -2.73 -6.49
CA ALA A 246 -17.57 -3.77 -7.38
C ALA A 246 -18.56 -3.26 -8.45
N MET A 247 -19.04 -2.01 -8.36
CA MET A 247 -19.94 -1.46 -9.37
C MET A 247 -19.23 -1.25 -10.71
N PRO A 248 -19.93 -1.48 -11.85
CA PRO A 248 -19.39 -1.11 -13.16
C PRO A 248 -19.09 0.41 -13.23
N LYS A 249 -17.95 0.78 -13.80
CA LYS A 249 -17.49 2.18 -13.90
C LYS A 249 -18.55 3.13 -14.53
N PRO A 250 -19.26 2.76 -15.61
CA PRO A 250 -20.33 3.60 -16.17
C PRO A 250 -21.46 3.88 -15.16
N VAL A 251 -21.80 2.90 -14.30
CA VAL A 251 -22.82 3.07 -13.26
C VAL A 251 -22.36 4.03 -12.17
N ILE A 252 -21.07 3.95 -11.79
CA ILE A 252 -20.47 4.87 -10.82
C ILE A 252 -20.53 6.31 -11.39
N GLU A 253 -20.13 6.47 -12.63
CA GLU A 253 -20.13 7.77 -13.30
C GLU A 253 -21.52 8.39 -13.41
N GLU A 254 -22.51 7.60 -13.79
CA GLU A 254 -23.91 8.04 -13.89
C GLU A 254 -24.48 8.45 -12.53
N LYS A 255 -24.19 7.67 -11.47
CA LYS A 255 -24.78 7.90 -10.15
C LYS A 255 -24.07 8.97 -9.33
N PHE A 256 -22.76 9.06 -9.43
CA PHE A 256 -21.93 9.87 -8.54
C PHE A 256 -21.07 10.90 -9.28
N GLY A 257 -20.77 10.66 -10.56
CA GLY A 257 -19.92 11.53 -11.37
C GLY A 257 -18.42 11.32 -11.14
N ARG A 258 -17.66 12.32 -11.58
CA ARG A 258 -16.20 12.39 -11.47
C ARG A 258 -15.78 13.62 -10.69
N LEU A 259 -14.57 13.61 -10.16
CA LEU A 259 -13.95 14.77 -9.52
C LEU A 259 -12.80 15.28 -10.38
N ASP A 260 -12.84 16.57 -10.69
CA ASP A 260 -11.78 17.28 -11.43
C ASP A 260 -10.80 17.94 -10.44
N ARG A 261 -10.18 17.11 -9.62
CA ARG A 261 -9.10 17.49 -8.70
C ARG A 261 -8.27 16.28 -8.32
N PRO A 262 -6.99 16.48 -7.97
CA PRO A 262 -6.19 15.39 -7.40
C PRO A 262 -6.77 14.90 -6.06
N SER A 263 -6.51 13.64 -5.73
CA SER A 263 -6.82 13.10 -4.40
C SER A 263 -6.02 13.82 -3.32
N MET A 264 -6.63 14.03 -2.17
CA MET A 264 -5.98 14.58 -0.98
C MET A 264 -4.90 13.60 -0.48
N SER A 265 -3.88 14.12 0.21
CA SER A 265 -2.97 13.27 0.98
C SER A 265 -3.67 12.67 2.21
N MET A 266 -3.09 11.63 2.80
CA MET A 266 -3.60 11.03 4.05
C MET A 266 -3.66 12.06 5.19
N GLU A 267 -2.67 12.96 5.27
CA GLU A 267 -2.64 14.03 6.27
C GLU A 267 -3.82 14.99 6.10
N ALA A 268 -4.05 15.48 4.88
CA ALA A 268 -5.16 16.39 4.60
C ALA A 268 -6.53 15.71 4.83
N LEU A 269 -6.65 14.43 4.48
CA LEU A 269 -7.85 13.64 4.73
C LEU A 269 -8.08 13.44 6.24
N THR A 270 -7.01 13.18 6.98
CA THR A 270 -7.04 13.02 8.45
C THR A 270 -7.47 14.31 9.13
N GLU A 271 -6.88 15.44 8.76
CA GLU A 271 -7.25 16.76 9.28
C GLU A 271 -8.72 17.07 9.01
N LYS A 272 -9.18 16.85 7.77
CA LYS A 272 -10.58 17.03 7.38
C LYS A 272 -11.52 16.16 8.22
N TYR A 273 -11.16 14.88 8.45
CA TYR A 273 -11.96 13.95 9.24
C TYR A 273 -12.09 14.40 10.68
N TYR A 274 -11.00 14.72 11.37
CA TYR A 274 -11.05 15.15 12.77
C TYR A 274 -11.72 16.52 12.94
N THR A 275 -11.58 17.42 11.97
CA THR A 275 -12.32 18.68 11.94
C THR A 275 -13.83 18.44 11.88
N ARG A 276 -14.29 17.49 11.04
CA ARG A 276 -15.72 17.14 10.94
C ARG A 276 -16.23 16.47 12.22
N LEU A 277 -15.44 15.60 12.84
CA LEU A 277 -15.79 14.99 14.14
C LEU A 277 -15.94 16.05 15.23
N ALA A 278 -15.05 17.05 15.30
CA ALA A 278 -15.13 18.14 16.27
C ALA A 278 -16.39 19.01 16.07
N GLN A 279 -16.97 19.03 14.86
CA GLN A 279 -18.24 19.69 14.55
C GLN A 279 -19.48 18.88 14.94
N GLY A 280 -19.29 17.70 15.59
CA GLY A 280 -20.38 16.87 16.08
C GLY A 280 -21.12 16.06 15.00
N VAL A 281 -20.45 15.76 13.87
CA VAL A 281 -21.04 14.93 12.82
C VAL A 281 -21.30 13.51 13.36
N VAL A 282 -22.51 13.02 13.11
CA VAL A 282 -22.95 11.65 13.48
C VAL A 282 -23.16 10.81 12.20
N PRO A 283 -22.96 9.49 12.28
CA PRO A 283 -23.21 8.61 11.15
C PRO A 283 -24.72 8.53 10.82
N PRO A 284 -25.08 8.39 9.54
CA PRO A 284 -26.47 8.09 9.15
C PRO A 284 -26.95 6.76 9.73
N ASP A 285 -28.26 6.62 9.91
CA ASP A 285 -28.91 5.46 10.55
C ASP A 285 -28.43 4.10 9.99
N ARG A 286 -28.21 4.01 8.67
CA ARG A 286 -27.72 2.78 8.02
C ARG A 286 -26.32 2.33 8.47
N PHE A 287 -25.56 3.20 9.13
CA PHE A 287 -24.25 2.90 9.72
C PHE A 287 -24.26 2.87 11.24
N VAL A 288 -25.42 3.06 11.85
CA VAL A 288 -25.57 2.93 13.31
C VAL A 288 -25.62 1.44 13.64
N PRO A 289 -24.67 0.92 14.44
CA PRO A 289 -24.62 -0.51 14.74
C PRO A 289 -25.73 -0.89 15.72
N PRO A 290 -26.38 -2.07 15.55
CA PRO A 290 -27.29 -2.61 16.55
C PRO A 290 -26.53 -2.96 17.84
N ALA A 291 -27.23 -3.16 18.94
CA ALA A 291 -26.67 -3.77 20.14
C ALA A 291 -26.22 -5.21 19.83
N VAL A 292 -25.01 -5.56 20.25
CA VAL A 292 -24.40 -6.87 19.98
C VAL A 292 -23.84 -7.45 21.26
N LYS A 293 -23.95 -8.76 21.42
CA LYS A 293 -23.48 -9.55 22.54
C LYS A 293 -22.18 -10.28 22.20
N ALA A 294 -21.39 -10.57 23.24
CA ALA A 294 -20.07 -11.21 23.10
C ALA A 294 -20.12 -12.60 22.41
N GLU A 295 -21.24 -13.30 22.54
CA GLU A 295 -21.44 -14.60 21.90
C GLU A 295 -21.39 -14.54 20.37
N ALA A 296 -21.72 -13.39 19.78
CA ALA A 296 -21.69 -13.18 18.32
C ALA A 296 -20.27 -12.88 17.77
N LEU A 297 -19.24 -12.79 18.62
CA LEU A 297 -17.91 -12.32 18.25
C LEU A 297 -17.30 -13.10 17.06
N MET A 298 -17.42 -14.43 17.07
CA MET A 298 -16.82 -15.26 16.02
C MET A 298 -17.50 -15.06 14.66
N ASP A 299 -18.84 -14.91 14.65
CA ASP A 299 -19.60 -14.61 13.45
C ASP A 299 -19.23 -13.23 12.89
N LEU A 300 -19.12 -12.24 13.77
CA LEU A 300 -18.68 -10.89 13.41
C LEU A 300 -17.28 -10.88 12.79
N PHE A 301 -16.34 -11.66 13.31
CA PHE A 301 -15.01 -11.80 12.67
C PHE A 301 -15.11 -12.42 11.29
N GLY A 302 -15.94 -13.44 11.11
CA GLY A 302 -16.19 -14.06 9.81
C GLY A 302 -16.76 -13.06 8.79
N GLU A 303 -17.79 -12.31 9.19
CA GLU A 303 -18.41 -11.27 8.35
C GLU A 303 -17.43 -10.15 7.99
N GLY A 304 -16.67 -9.63 8.98
CA GLY A 304 -15.71 -8.58 8.77
C GLY A 304 -14.59 -8.97 7.81
N ARG A 305 -14.03 -10.18 7.98
CA ARG A 305 -13.01 -10.73 7.09
C ARG A 305 -13.53 -10.95 5.67
N GLY A 306 -14.74 -11.47 5.54
CA GLY A 306 -15.39 -11.64 4.24
C GLY A 306 -15.59 -10.30 3.53
N ALA A 307 -16.06 -9.27 4.24
CA ALA A 307 -16.25 -7.94 3.68
C ALA A 307 -14.92 -7.29 3.26
N LEU A 308 -13.87 -7.41 4.09
CA LEU A 308 -12.53 -6.89 3.76
C LEU A 308 -11.92 -7.61 2.56
N ALA A 309 -12.02 -8.93 2.50
CA ALA A 309 -11.53 -9.71 1.36
C ALA A 309 -12.25 -9.30 0.06
N ALA A 310 -13.56 -9.13 0.09
CA ALA A 310 -14.33 -8.63 -1.06
C ALA A 310 -13.93 -7.23 -1.48
N MET A 311 -13.64 -6.33 -0.53
CA MET A 311 -13.15 -4.98 -0.82
C MET A 311 -11.76 -5.00 -1.47
N CYS A 312 -10.84 -5.79 -0.93
CA CYS A 312 -9.49 -5.96 -1.45
C CYS A 312 -9.47 -6.57 -2.86
N GLU A 313 -10.35 -7.54 -3.12
CA GLU A 313 -10.50 -8.16 -4.44
C GLU A 313 -11.09 -7.16 -5.45
N ALA A 314 -12.17 -6.46 -5.08
CA ALA A 314 -12.78 -5.45 -5.95
C ALA A 314 -11.80 -4.32 -6.32
N LEU A 315 -10.89 -3.95 -5.41
CA LEU A 315 -9.88 -2.91 -5.62
C LEU A 315 -8.89 -3.30 -6.73
N LEU A 316 -8.60 -4.59 -6.94
CA LEU A 316 -7.70 -5.07 -8.01
C LEU A 316 -8.23 -4.79 -9.42
N ALA A 317 -9.55 -4.61 -9.58
CA ALA A 317 -10.17 -4.26 -10.85
C ALA A 317 -10.09 -2.76 -11.19
N TRP A 318 -9.38 -1.97 -10.38
CA TRP A 318 -9.21 -0.52 -10.58
C TRP A 318 -7.78 -0.19 -11.02
N THR A 319 -7.66 0.87 -11.81
CA THR A 319 -6.36 1.50 -12.09
C THR A 319 -6.12 2.67 -11.13
N GLU A 320 -4.87 3.08 -10.98
CA GLU A 320 -4.50 4.23 -10.14
C GLU A 320 -5.25 5.51 -10.58
N SER A 321 -5.34 5.74 -11.88
CA SER A 321 -6.05 6.91 -12.42
C SER A 321 -7.57 6.86 -12.19
N GLU A 322 -8.19 5.70 -12.24
CA GLU A 322 -9.62 5.56 -11.95
C GLU A 322 -9.92 5.86 -10.49
N LEU A 323 -9.04 5.45 -9.55
CA LEU A 323 -9.20 5.77 -8.14
C LEU A 323 -9.20 7.27 -7.86
N ASP A 324 -8.45 8.06 -8.64
CA ASP A 324 -8.40 9.51 -8.50
C ASP A 324 -9.54 10.23 -9.23
N LEU A 325 -10.17 9.57 -10.18
CA LEU A 325 -11.17 10.16 -11.06
C LEU A 325 -12.60 10.03 -10.55
N TYR A 326 -13.00 8.83 -10.13
CA TYR A 326 -14.39 8.55 -9.78
C TYR A 326 -14.75 9.05 -8.39
N MET A 327 -15.92 9.71 -8.28
CA MET A 327 -16.44 10.23 -7.01
C MET A 327 -17.11 9.11 -6.19
N CYS A 328 -16.77 9.04 -4.91
CA CYS A 328 -17.45 8.26 -3.89
C CYS A 328 -18.02 9.21 -2.82
N PRO A 329 -19.33 9.35 -2.70
CA PRO A 329 -19.92 10.27 -1.74
C PRO A 329 -19.80 9.74 -0.31
N HIS A 330 -19.27 10.56 0.60
CA HIS A 330 -19.22 10.25 2.03
C HIS A 330 -20.22 11.14 2.81
N PRO A 331 -21.09 10.57 3.65
CA PRO A 331 -22.16 11.35 4.33
C PRO A 331 -21.66 12.55 5.14
N ALA A 332 -20.54 12.37 5.83
CA ALA A 332 -19.96 13.39 6.72
C ALA A 332 -18.90 14.27 6.05
N MET A 333 -18.15 13.70 5.10
CA MET A 333 -16.99 14.35 4.49
C MET A 333 -17.30 15.00 3.13
N GLY A 334 -18.50 14.74 2.58
CA GLY A 334 -18.88 15.18 1.25
C GLY A 334 -18.24 14.34 0.13
N PRO A 335 -18.06 14.91 -1.08
CA PRO A 335 -17.49 14.17 -2.20
C PRO A 335 -16.02 13.86 -1.96
N LEU A 336 -15.66 12.59 -2.04
CA LEU A 336 -14.31 12.05 -2.00
C LEU A 336 -14.00 11.34 -3.32
N THR A 337 -12.73 11.23 -3.71
CA THR A 337 -12.34 10.29 -4.76
C THR A 337 -12.45 8.85 -4.24
N ALA A 338 -12.51 7.87 -5.13
CA ALA A 338 -12.49 6.47 -4.72
C ALA A 338 -11.23 6.15 -3.89
N ARG A 339 -10.06 6.70 -4.28
CA ARG A 339 -8.81 6.59 -3.50
C ARG A 339 -8.96 7.14 -2.08
N GLU A 340 -9.46 8.37 -1.97
CA GLU A 340 -9.68 9.01 -0.66
C GLU A 340 -10.64 8.20 0.22
N MET A 341 -11.63 7.54 -0.38
CA MET A 341 -12.56 6.70 0.37
C MET A 341 -11.92 5.39 0.85
N VAL A 342 -11.03 4.79 0.06
CA VAL A 342 -10.20 3.65 0.52
C VAL A 342 -9.28 4.08 1.66
N MET A 343 -8.57 5.20 1.51
CA MET A 343 -7.73 5.80 2.56
C MET A 343 -8.53 6.09 3.84
N PHE A 344 -9.74 6.64 3.67
CA PHE A 344 -10.65 6.88 4.80
C PHE A 344 -11.02 5.59 5.52
N THR A 345 -11.21 4.48 4.81
CA THR A 345 -11.55 3.19 5.43
C THR A 345 -10.41 2.71 6.35
N VAL A 346 -9.15 2.92 5.98
CA VAL A 346 -7.97 2.67 6.83
C VAL A 346 -8.00 3.57 8.08
N LEU A 347 -8.11 4.89 7.87
CA LEU A 347 -8.14 5.89 8.94
C LEU A 347 -9.29 5.63 9.93
N HIS A 348 -10.44 5.21 9.42
CA HIS A 348 -11.65 4.94 10.18
C HIS A 348 -11.48 3.72 11.09
N ALA A 349 -10.90 2.62 10.59
CA ALA A 349 -10.55 1.46 11.40
C ALA A 349 -9.58 1.82 12.51
N GLN A 350 -8.53 2.59 12.23
CA GLN A 350 -7.56 3.07 13.21
C GLN A 350 -8.19 3.98 14.27
N HIS A 351 -9.12 4.86 13.86
CA HIS A 351 -9.85 5.73 14.81
C HIS A 351 -10.68 4.91 15.81
N HIS A 352 -11.41 3.91 15.31
CA HIS A 352 -12.24 3.07 16.16
C HIS A 352 -11.42 2.11 17.02
N THR A 353 -10.27 1.62 16.57
CA THR A 353 -9.31 0.88 17.41
C THR A 353 -8.87 1.70 18.62
N ARG A 354 -8.41 2.95 18.39
CA ARG A 354 -8.06 3.86 19.49
C ARG A 354 -9.23 4.16 20.44
N SER A 355 -10.45 4.24 19.90
CA SER A 355 -11.65 4.43 20.73
C SER A 355 -11.90 3.23 21.64
N ILE A 356 -11.72 2.00 21.14
CA ILE A 356 -11.84 0.75 21.90
C ILE A 356 -10.75 0.68 22.99
N GLU A 357 -9.50 1.00 22.67
CA GLU A 357 -8.39 1.01 23.62
C GLU A 357 -8.67 1.98 24.78
N ARG A 358 -9.21 3.17 24.48
CA ARG A 358 -9.59 4.15 25.49
C ARG A 358 -10.74 3.64 26.38
N ILE A 359 -11.81 3.08 25.81
CA ILE A 359 -12.97 2.55 26.55
C ILE A 359 -12.54 1.42 27.50
N THR A 360 -11.54 0.63 27.10
CA THR A 360 -11.06 -0.54 27.83
C THR A 360 -9.85 -0.26 28.72
N GLY A 361 -9.35 1.00 28.76
CA GLY A 361 -8.20 1.40 29.58
C GLY A 361 -6.86 0.81 29.11
N ARG A 362 -6.74 0.50 27.81
CA ARG A 362 -5.53 -0.06 27.18
C ARG A 362 -4.77 0.98 26.32
N ALA A 363 -5.19 2.25 26.33
CA ALA A 363 -4.57 3.36 25.61
C ALA A 363 -3.27 3.83 26.31
#